data_db3cc09132e6eeb6878c4635d229b74c
#
_entry.id   db3cc09132e6eeb6878c4635d229b74c
#
_cell.length_a   1.000
_cell.length_b   1.000
_cell.length_c   1.000
_cell.angle_alpha   90.00
_cell.angle_beta   90.00
_cell.angle_gamma   90.00
#
_symmetry.space_group_name_H-M   'P 1'
#
loop_
_entity.id
_entity.type
_entity.pdbx_description
1 polymer ?
#
loop_
_entity_poly.entity_id
_entity_poly.type
_entity_poly.pdbx_seq_one_letter_code
_entity_poly.pdbx_strand_id
1 'polypeptide(L)'
;MIAPLRDRIWSRDEEIAYAEARGIAVEAKQESPYSIDDNLFGRAIEAGMLEDPWVAPPEDAFALTTSAAHAPAPHELVIGFEAGVPVSLDGEELPLAELIAVLNVQAGGYGIGRIDMV
;
A
#
# COMPACT_ATOMS: atom_id res chain seq x y z
N MET A 1 25.37 12.76 -12.49
CA MET A 1 24.49 11.88 -11.66
C MET A 1 25.35 10.72 -11.19
N ILE A 2 25.40 10.45 -9.90
CA ILE A 2 26.13 9.31 -9.31
C ILE A 2 25.08 8.23 -9.02
N ALA A 3 25.25 7.06 -9.61
CA ALA A 3 24.32 5.92 -9.46
C ALA A 3 25.09 4.63 -9.13
N PRO A 4 25.54 4.47 -7.88
CA PRO A 4 26.44 3.38 -7.47
C PRO A 4 25.90 1.98 -7.76
N LEU A 5 24.60 1.78 -7.62
CA LEU A 5 23.96 0.48 -7.88
C LEU A 5 23.87 0.13 -9.37
N ARG A 6 24.07 1.12 -10.26
CA ARG A 6 24.18 0.86 -11.69
C ARG A 6 25.56 0.30 -12.06
N ASP A 7 26.59 0.73 -11.34
CA ASP A 7 27.96 0.29 -11.57
C ASP A 7 28.27 -1.05 -10.87
N ARG A 8 27.47 -1.38 -9.84
CA ARG A 8 27.59 -2.62 -9.09
C ARG A 8 26.19 -3.18 -8.83
N ILE A 9 25.83 -4.22 -9.57
CA ILE A 9 24.57 -4.93 -9.39
C ILE A 9 24.68 -5.77 -8.11
N TRP A 10 23.84 -5.47 -7.14
CA TRP A 10 23.69 -6.26 -5.91
C TRP A 10 22.41 -7.06 -5.98
N SER A 11 22.45 -8.28 -5.45
CA SER A 11 21.24 -9.01 -5.13
C SER A 11 20.57 -8.43 -3.87
N ARG A 12 19.29 -8.68 -3.67
CA ARG A 12 18.56 -8.28 -2.46
C ARG A 12 19.25 -8.76 -1.17
N ASP A 13 19.77 -9.99 -1.17
CA ASP A 13 20.47 -10.58 -0.02
C ASP A 13 21.77 -9.81 0.29
N GLU A 14 22.52 -9.41 -0.74
CA GLU A 14 23.73 -8.60 -0.58
C GLU A 14 23.42 -7.20 -0.04
N GLU A 15 22.31 -6.59 -0.46
CA GLU A 15 21.83 -5.29 0.04
C GLU A 15 21.44 -5.37 1.53
N ILE A 16 20.71 -6.41 1.90
CA ILE A 16 20.33 -6.66 3.30
C ILE A 16 21.58 -6.88 4.17
N ALA A 17 22.48 -7.76 3.75
CA ALA A 17 23.73 -8.01 4.48
C ALA A 17 24.59 -6.75 4.62
N TYR A 18 24.64 -5.91 3.60
CA TYR A 18 25.32 -4.62 3.65
C TYR A 18 24.71 -3.67 4.67
N ALA A 19 23.40 -3.59 4.71
CA ALA A 19 22.66 -2.75 5.65
C ALA A 19 22.86 -3.22 7.10
N GLU A 20 22.71 -4.51 7.35
CA GLU A 20 22.91 -5.13 8.67
C GLU A 20 24.34 -4.88 9.20
N ALA A 21 25.37 -5.07 8.36
CA ALA A 21 26.76 -4.83 8.72
C ALA A 21 27.04 -3.37 9.13
N ARG A 22 26.15 -2.44 8.79
CA ARG A 22 26.26 -1.00 9.09
C ARG A 22 25.24 -0.47 10.07
N GLY A 23 24.40 -1.35 10.65
CA GLY A 23 23.37 -0.96 11.60
C GLY A 23 22.25 -0.11 10.94
N ILE A 24 22.08 -0.21 9.62
CA ILE A 24 20.98 0.45 8.91
C ILE A 24 19.73 -0.42 9.10
N ALA A 25 18.69 0.16 9.70
CA ALA A 25 17.42 -0.52 9.84
C ALA A 25 16.80 -0.76 8.47
N VAL A 26 16.54 -2.01 8.13
CA VAL A 26 15.85 -2.42 6.91
C VAL A 26 14.54 -3.06 7.30
N GLU A 27 13.42 -2.48 6.89
CA GLU A 27 12.10 -3.07 7.12
C GLU A 27 11.84 -4.29 6.22
N ALA A 28 12.59 -4.39 5.11
CA ALA A 28 12.51 -5.52 4.20
C ALA A 28 13.12 -6.76 4.86
N LYS A 29 12.28 -7.63 5.40
CA LYS A 29 12.69 -8.96 5.84
C LYS A 29 12.94 -9.84 4.61
N GLN A 30 13.95 -10.71 4.66
CA GLN A 30 14.15 -11.78 3.65
C GLN A 30 12.88 -12.62 3.42
N GLU A 31 11.98 -12.63 4.40
CA GLU A 31 10.75 -13.41 4.42
C GLU A 31 9.54 -12.68 3.82
N SER A 32 9.65 -11.40 3.42
CA SER A 32 8.55 -10.75 2.73
C SER A 32 8.48 -11.27 1.29
N PRO A 33 7.43 -12.03 0.93
CA PRO A 33 7.31 -12.59 -0.41
C PRO A 33 6.96 -11.52 -1.46
N TYR A 34 6.72 -10.28 -1.03
CA TYR A 34 6.24 -9.19 -1.88
C TYR A 34 7.22 -8.01 -1.91
N SER A 35 7.26 -7.31 -3.04
CA SER A 35 7.73 -5.93 -3.16
C SER A 35 6.57 -5.00 -2.89
N ILE A 36 6.77 -3.97 -2.08
CA ILE A 36 5.70 -3.07 -1.62
C ILE A 36 6.14 -1.63 -1.83
N ASP A 37 5.31 -0.87 -2.56
CA ASP A 37 5.43 0.57 -2.74
C ASP A 37 4.22 1.28 -2.12
N ASP A 38 4.47 2.09 -1.10
CA ASP A 38 3.44 2.84 -0.37
C ASP A 38 3.45 4.32 -0.71
N ASN A 39 2.27 4.89 -0.85
CA ASN A 39 2.07 6.33 -0.91
C ASN A 39 0.70 6.72 -0.31
N LEU A 40 0.39 8.03 -0.29
CA LEU A 40 -0.86 8.54 0.30
C LEU A 40 -2.12 7.93 -0.35
N PHE A 41 -2.07 7.58 -1.63
CA PHE A 41 -3.22 7.06 -2.37
C PHE A 41 -3.41 5.55 -2.23
N GLY A 42 -2.43 4.84 -1.69
CA GLY A 42 -2.54 3.40 -1.50
C GLY A 42 -1.20 2.68 -1.59
N ARG A 43 -1.27 1.40 -1.85
CA ARG A 43 -0.14 0.48 -1.85
C ARG A 43 -0.16 -0.37 -3.12
N ALA A 44 0.95 -0.38 -3.85
CA ALA A 44 1.21 -1.38 -4.87
C ALA A 44 1.97 -2.57 -4.25
N ILE A 45 1.56 -3.77 -4.59
CA ILE A 45 2.13 -5.01 -4.08
C ILE A 45 2.40 -5.90 -5.27
N GLU A 46 3.65 -6.33 -5.42
CA GLU A 46 4.10 -7.11 -6.55
C GLU A 46 5.18 -8.12 -6.15
N ALA A 47 5.66 -8.89 -7.10
CA ALA A 47 6.71 -9.90 -6.96
C ALA A 47 6.29 -11.18 -6.20
N GLY A 48 7.21 -12.14 -6.15
CA GLY A 48 7.01 -13.42 -5.49
C GLY A 48 5.89 -14.22 -6.15
N MET A 49 4.98 -14.76 -5.34
CA MET A 49 3.86 -15.55 -5.86
C MET A 49 2.86 -14.76 -6.71
N LEU A 50 2.86 -13.44 -6.62
CA LEU A 50 1.97 -12.57 -7.41
C LEU A 50 2.42 -12.43 -8.88
N GLU A 51 3.60 -12.92 -9.25
CA GLU A 51 4.05 -12.97 -10.65
C GLU A 51 3.31 -14.04 -11.47
N ASP A 52 2.65 -14.99 -10.83
CA ASP A 52 1.79 -15.96 -11.48
C ASP A 52 0.34 -15.43 -11.53
N PRO A 53 -0.18 -15.03 -12.70
CA PRO A 53 -1.52 -14.46 -12.82
C PRO A 53 -2.66 -15.45 -12.52
N TRP A 54 -2.35 -16.75 -12.35
CA TRP A 54 -3.31 -17.76 -11.94
C TRP A 54 -3.43 -17.92 -10.42
N VAL A 55 -2.58 -17.22 -9.67
CA VAL A 55 -2.57 -17.25 -8.19
C VAL A 55 -3.26 -15.99 -7.67
N ALA A 56 -4.40 -16.16 -7.01
CA ALA A 56 -5.09 -15.05 -6.37
C ALA A 56 -4.22 -14.47 -5.24
N PRO A 57 -4.15 -13.13 -5.09
CA PRO A 57 -3.45 -12.51 -3.97
C PRO A 57 -3.98 -13.02 -2.62
N PRO A 58 -3.12 -13.50 -1.73
CA PRO A 58 -3.55 -13.95 -0.41
C PRO A 58 -3.95 -12.76 0.48
N GLU A 59 -4.78 -13.01 1.50
CA GLU A 59 -5.33 -11.96 2.38
C GLU A 59 -4.27 -11.12 3.09
N ASP A 60 -3.12 -11.68 3.42
CA ASP A 60 -2.02 -10.98 4.10
C ASP A 60 -1.31 -9.94 3.22
N ALA A 61 -1.49 -10.02 1.88
CA ALA A 61 -1.04 -8.97 0.97
C ALA A 61 -1.81 -7.65 1.17
N PHE A 62 -3.06 -7.71 1.63
CA PHE A 62 -3.95 -6.55 1.73
C PHE A 62 -3.93 -5.89 3.12
N ALA A 63 -2.79 -5.35 3.54
CA ALA A 63 -2.62 -4.80 4.88
C ALA A 63 -3.47 -3.53 5.17
N LEU A 64 -3.90 -2.78 4.14
CA LEU A 64 -4.67 -1.54 4.31
C LEU A 64 -6.20 -1.75 4.35
N THR A 65 -6.66 -2.98 4.09
CA THR A 65 -8.09 -3.25 3.96
C THR A 65 -8.50 -4.49 4.74
N THR A 66 -9.68 -4.45 5.32
CA THR A 66 -10.31 -5.63 5.94
C THR A 66 -10.82 -6.57 4.86
N SER A 67 -10.76 -7.89 5.09
CA SER A 67 -11.41 -8.85 4.20
C SER A 67 -12.91 -8.56 4.10
N ALA A 68 -13.47 -8.65 2.89
CA ALA A 68 -14.90 -8.48 2.67
C ALA A 68 -15.78 -9.43 3.50
N ALA A 69 -15.24 -10.61 3.85
CA ALA A 69 -15.91 -11.57 4.73
C ALA A 69 -16.04 -11.07 6.19
N HIS A 70 -15.23 -10.11 6.59
CA HIS A 70 -15.20 -9.52 7.93
C HIS A 70 -15.61 -8.04 7.93
N ALA A 71 -16.07 -7.53 6.80
CA ALA A 71 -16.53 -6.14 6.70
C ALA A 71 -17.75 -5.93 7.62
N PRO A 72 -17.85 -4.75 8.27
CA PRO A 72 -19.03 -4.40 9.08
C PRO A 72 -20.28 -4.22 8.19
N ALA A 73 -21.41 -3.92 8.82
CA ALA A 73 -22.64 -3.59 8.10
C ALA A 73 -22.42 -2.40 7.15
N PRO A 74 -23.09 -2.36 5.98
CA PRO A 74 -22.92 -1.28 5.02
C PRO A 74 -23.08 0.11 5.65
N HIS A 75 -22.21 1.03 5.23
CA HIS A 75 -22.19 2.42 5.66
C HIS A 75 -22.12 3.33 4.44
N GLU A 76 -22.81 4.47 4.51
CA GLU A 76 -22.78 5.48 3.45
C GLU A 76 -21.78 6.58 3.83
N LEU A 77 -20.90 6.93 2.89
CA LEU A 77 -19.95 8.03 3.01
C LEU A 77 -20.32 9.11 2.00
N VAL A 78 -20.29 10.37 2.43
CA VAL A 78 -20.58 11.53 1.58
C VAL A 78 -19.29 12.34 1.40
N ILE A 79 -18.79 12.39 0.15
CA ILE A 79 -17.62 13.19 -0.21
C ILE A 79 -18.10 14.45 -0.92
N GLY A 80 -17.80 15.62 -0.34
CA GLY A 80 -18.06 16.92 -0.97
C GLY A 80 -16.93 17.33 -1.89
N PHE A 81 -17.26 17.92 -3.04
CA PHE A 81 -16.31 18.38 -4.05
C PHE A 81 -16.52 19.86 -4.37
N GLU A 82 -15.41 20.61 -4.53
CA GLU A 82 -15.38 21.95 -5.10
C GLU A 82 -14.44 21.98 -6.31
N ALA A 83 -14.94 22.40 -7.46
CA ALA A 83 -14.18 22.45 -8.71
C ALA A 83 -13.41 21.15 -9.04
N GLY A 84 -13.99 19.98 -8.71
CA GLY A 84 -13.38 18.67 -8.96
C GLY A 84 -12.38 18.21 -7.90
N VAL A 85 -12.15 18.99 -6.85
CA VAL A 85 -11.27 18.64 -5.72
C VAL A 85 -12.14 18.20 -4.54
N PRO A 86 -11.88 17.06 -3.88
CA PRO A 86 -12.58 16.68 -2.65
C PRO A 86 -12.18 17.61 -1.51
N VAL A 87 -13.17 18.16 -0.81
CA VAL A 87 -12.96 19.17 0.25
C VAL A 87 -13.62 18.78 1.58
N SER A 88 -14.54 17.83 1.58
CA SER A 88 -15.19 17.39 2.83
C SER A 88 -15.53 15.90 2.80
N LEU A 89 -15.61 15.32 3.99
CA LEU A 89 -16.08 13.97 4.24
C LEU A 89 -17.17 14.00 5.30
N ASP A 90 -18.36 13.47 5.00
CA ASP A 90 -19.56 13.48 5.86
C ASP A 90 -19.92 14.87 6.42
N GLY A 91 -19.65 15.91 5.61
CA GLY A 91 -19.89 17.31 5.96
C GLY A 91 -18.79 17.99 6.78
N GLU A 92 -17.72 17.29 7.14
CA GLU A 92 -16.52 17.86 7.76
C GLU A 92 -15.54 18.31 6.67
N GLU A 93 -15.16 19.58 6.69
CA GLU A 93 -14.11 20.11 5.80
C GLU A 93 -12.74 19.66 6.27
N LEU A 94 -11.96 19.07 5.37
CA LEU A 94 -10.63 18.53 5.66
C LEU A 94 -9.62 18.97 4.59
N PRO A 95 -8.36 19.24 4.96
CA PRO A 95 -7.27 19.34 4.00
C PRO A 95 -7.18 18.06 3.15
N LEU A 96 -6.90 18.19 1.86
CA LEU A 96 -6.93 17.08 0.90
C LEU A 96 -6.13 15.84 1.38
N ALA A 97 -4.93 16.04 1.90
CA ALA A 97 -4.10 14.93 2.37
C ALA A 97 -4.72 14.20 3.56
N GLU A 98 -5.34 14.95 4.48
CA GLU A 98 -6.03 14.40 5.65
C GLU A 98 -7.31 13.67 5.23
N LEU A 99 -8.09 14.25 4.32
CA LEU A 99 -9.28 13.62 3.76
C LEU A 99 -8.95 12.25 3.12
N ILE A 100 -7.88 12.18 2.32
CA ILE A 100 -7.44 10.94 1.70
C ILE A 100 -7.02 9.92 2.78
N ALA A 101 -6.28 10.33 3.79
CA ALA A 101 -5.84 9.44 4.87
C ALA A 101 -7.04 8.89 5.67
N VAL A 102 -7.99 9.75 6.04
CA VAL A 102 -9.21 9.35 6.76
C VAL A 102 -10.06 8.40 5.90
N LEU A 103 -10.24 8.73 4.62
CA LEU A 103 -11.02 7.91 3.69
C LEU A 103 -10.38 6.53 3.49
N ASN A 104 -9.03 6.44 3.39
CA ASN A 104 -8.32 5.17 3.30
C ASN A 104 -8.61 4.26 4.51
N VAL A 105 -8.61 4.83 5.72
CA VAL A 105 -8.91 4.07 6.94
C VAL A 105 -10.38 3.64 6.97
N GLN A 106 -11.29 4.56 6.70
CA GLN A 106 -12.72 4.26 6.75
C GLN A 106 -13.12 3.26 5.66
N ALA A 107 -12.86 3.54 4.39
CA ALA A 107 -13.21 2.65 3.29
C ALA A 107 -12.47 1.31 3.37
N GLY A 108 -11.19 1.33 3.75
CA GLY A 108 -10.39 0.13 3.99
C GLY A 108 -10.98 -0.78 5.06
N GLY A 109 -11.52 -0.20 6.14
CA GLY A 109 -12.24 -0.94 7.19
C GLY A 109 -13.48 -1.69 6.70
N TYR A 110 -14.07 -1.24 5.59
CA TYR A 110 -15.19 -1.90 4.91
C TYR A 110 -14.74 -2.82 3.76
N GLY A 111 -13.44 -3.05 3.60
CA GLY A 111 -12.90 -3.90 2.55
C GLY A 111 -12.88 -3.25 1.16
N ILE A 112 -13.05 -1.94 1.10
CA ILE A 112 -13.05 -1.18 -0.15
C ILE A 112 -11.62 -0.72 -0.48
N GLY A 113 -11.25 -0.74 -1.77
CA GLY A 113 -9.96 -0.24 -2.25
C GLY A 113 -9.01 -1.34 -2.70
N ARG A 114 -9.49 -2.56 -2.93
CA ARG A 114 -8.69 -3.64 -3.51
C ARG A 114 -8.91 -3.69 -5.01
N ILE A 115 -7.82 -3.86 -5.74
CA ILE A 115 -7.83 -4.16 -7.16
C ILE A 115 -6.71 -5.17 -7.46
N ASP A 116 -7.04 -6.18 -8.24
CA ASP A 116 -6.09 -7.11 -8.81
C ASP A 116 -5.96 -6.79 -10.30
N MET A 117 -4.72 -6.57 -10.75
CA MET A 117 -4.42 -6.21 -12.13
C MET A 117 -3.49 -7.25 -12.73
N VAL A 118 -3.92 -7.87 -13.81
CA VAL A 118 -3.18 -8.86 -14.60
C VAL A 118 -2.67 -8.22 -15.88
#